data_89d497bb770aedb65e306263064e5d03
#
_entry.id   89d497bb770aedb65e306263064e5d03
#
_cell.length_a   1.000
_cell.length_b   1.000
_cell.length_c   1.000
_cell.angle_alpha   90.00
_cell.angle_beta   90.00
_cell.angle_gamma   90.00
#
_symmetry.space_group_name_H-M   'P 1'
#
loop_
_entity.id
_entity.type
_entity.pdbx_description
1 polymer ?
#
loop_
_entity_poly.entity_id
_entity_poly.type
_entity_poly.pdbx_seq_one_letter_code
_entity_poly.pdbx_strand_id
1 'polypeptide(L)'
;MALPVMSTPTYNLVIPSTKKSVKYRPFLVKEEKSILIAQQSEDVVVMVDTLKDVIRSCILDKVDPDSLSTFDLEYIFTQIRAKSVGEIIELFFPCDVDHGEQNDKAKVKISIDLTKIAVEFPEGHTNKIELFGDVGIMMKYPTIELMTQLEKTDQDDLDNIFNIVASCIDLIYEGDKIHYAKETKKEELLEFLYNLNSEQFVKVQNFFATLPRIKKDVEYNCPICGLHHKKTLEGMQSFF
;
A
#
# COMPACT_ATOMS: atom_id res chain seq x y z
N MET A 1 -30.13 25.66 -22.28
CA MET A 1 -28.69 25.74 -22.73
C MET A 1 -27.91 24.76 -21.88
N ALA A 2 -27.25 23.79 -22.50
CA ALA A 2 -26.33 22.90 -21.76
C ALA A 2 -25.00 23.64 -21.56
N LEU A 3 -24.47 23.60 -20.35
CA LEU A 3 -23.13 24.10 -20.06
C LEU A 3 -22.06 23.30 -20.79
N PRO A 4 -20.91 23.91 -21.15
CA PRO A 4 -19.83 23.19 -21.82
C PRO A 4 -19.26 22.09 -20.89
N VAL A 5 -19.03 20.91 -21.45
CA VAL A 5 -18.34 19.82 -20.76
C VAL A 5 -16.84 20.01 -20.95
N MET A 6 -16.10 20.10 -19.82
CA MET A 6 -14.65 20.20 -19.85
C MET A 6 -14.02 18.83 -20.10
N SER A 7 -13.11 18.75 -21.08
CA SER A 7 -12.29 17.56 -21.28
C SER A 7 -11.16 17.52 -20.26
N THR A 8 -10.89 16.33 -19.69
CA THR A 8 -9.76 16.11 -18.80
C THR A 8 -8.61 15.41 -19.54
N PRO A 9 -7.35 15.76 -19.27
CA PRO A 9 -6.21 15.01 -19.82
C PRO A 9 -6.20 13.58 -19.29
N THR A 10 -5.62 12.67 -20.05
CA THR A 10 -5.45 11.27 -19.65
C THR A 10 -3.97 10.89 -19.60
N TYR A 11 -3.62 10.05 -18.65
CA TYR A 11 -2.26 9.59 -18.40
C TYR A 11 -2.24 8.06 -18.33
N ASN A 12 -1.05 7.47 -18.41
CA ASN A 12 -0.85 6.04 -18.22
C ASN A 12 -0.03 5.79 -16.96
N LEU A 13 -0.33 4.70 -16.25
CA LEU A 13 0.49 4.17 -15.18
C LEU A 13 0.58 2.64 -15.33
N VAL A 14 1.57 2.04 -14.67
CA VAL A 14 1.72 0.58 -14.60
C VAL A 14 1.44 0.15 -13.16
N ILE A 15 0.46 -0.72 -12.97
CA ILE A 15 0.13 -1.28 -11.65
C ILE A 15 1.32 -2.12 -11.17
N PRO A 16 1.90 -1.83 -10.00
CA PRO A 16 3.16 -2.44 -9.57
C PRO A 16 3.12 -3.96 -9.41
N SER A 17 2.02 -4.54 -8.88
CA SER A 17 1.89 -5.99 -8.66
C SER A 17 1.70 -6.77 -9.95
N THR A 18 0.82 -6.30 -10.83
CA THR A 18 0.40 -7.03 -12.04
C THR A 18 1.17 -6.65 -13.29
N LYS A 19 1.97 -5.57 -13.24
CA LYS A 19 2.67 -4.95 -14.39
C LYS A 19 1.73 -4.53 -15.54
N LYS A 20 0.43 -4.46 -15.27
CA LYS A 20 -0.59 -4.04 -16.26
C LYS A 20 -0.56 -2.53 -16.42
N SER A 21 -0.46 -2.06 -17.67
CA SER A 21 -0.63 -0.63 -17.98
C SER A 21 -2.10 -0.27 -18.00
N VAL A 22 -2.46 0.84 -17.34
CA VAL A 22 -3.82 1.37 -17.29
C VAL A 22 -3.83 2.87 -17.53
N LYS A 23 -4.94 3.35 -18.15
CA LYS A 23 -5.18 4.77 -18.36
C LYS A 23 -5.96 5.37 -17.20
N TYR A 24 -5.61 6.59 -16.83
CA TYR A 24 -6.30 7.32 -15.79
C TYR A 24 -6.43 8.81 -16.10
N ARG A 25 -7.36 9.47 -15.44
CA ARG A 25 -7.52 10.92 -15.43
C ARG A 25 -7.25 11.49 -14.04
N PRO A 26 -6.90 12.76 -13.93
CA PRO A 26 -6.92 13.47 -12.65
C PRO A 26 -8.32 13.42 -12.03
N PHE A 27 -8.40 13.49 -10.72
CA PHE A 27 -9.69 13.66 -10.05
C PHE A 27 -10.21 15.11 -10.26
N LEU A 28 -11.51 15.27 -10.18
CA LEU A 28 -12.22 16.52 -10.31
C LEU A 28 -12.58 17.06 -8.92
N VAL A 29 -13.09 18.27 -8.85
CA VAL A 29 -13.54 18.90 -7.60
C VAL A 29 -14.53 18.03 -6.79
N LYS A 30 -15.35 17.23 -7.47
CA LYS A 30 -16.30 16.33 -6.79
C LYS A 30 -15.59 15.21 -6.02
N GLU A 31 -14.54 14.60 -6.60
CA GLU A 31 -13.72 13.59 -5.93
C GLU A 31 -12.87 14.23 -4.82
N GLU A 32 -12.29 15.41 -5.06
CA GLU A 32 -11.54 16.18 -4.06
C GLU A 32 -12.40 16.50 -2.84
N LYS A 33 -13.64 16.94 -3.05
CA LYS A 33 -14.60 17.18 -1.96
C LYS A 33 -14.85 15.91 -1.14
N SER A 34 -14.99 14.75 -1.78
CA SER A 34 -15.17 13.47 -1.07
C SER A 34 -13.96 13.13 -0.21
N ILE A 35 -12.73 13.33 -0.72
CA ILE A 35 -11.49 13.12 0.03
C ILE A 35 -11.43 14.04 1.25
N LEU A 36 -11.72 15.34 1.09
CA LEU A 36 -11.71 16.30 2.20
C LEU A 36 -12.73 15.94 3.29
N ILE A 37 -13.93 15.47 2.91
CA ILE A 37 -14.95 15.02 3.87
C ILE A 37 -14.46 13.77 4.61
N ALA A 38 -13.86 12.80 3.90
CA ALA A 38 -13.32 11.59 4.51
C ALA A 38 -12.16 11.91 5.48
N GLN A 39 -11.28 12.83 5.14
CA GLN A 39 -10.22 13.30 6.05
C GLN A 39 -10.77 13.93 7.34
N GLN A 40 -11.87 14.68 7.25
CA GLN A 40 -12.51 15.30 8.42
C GLN A 40 -13.23 14.29 9.32
N SER A 41 -13.59 13.12 8.79
CA SER A 41 -14.27 12.09 9.59
C SER A 41 -13.35 11.36 10.56
N GLU A 42 -12.03 11.40 10.32
CA GLU A 42 -11.01 10.63 11.07
C GLU A 42 -11.29 9.11 11.11
N ASP A 43 -12.21 8.62 10.27
CA ASP A 43 -12.57 7.22 10.16
C ASP A 43 -11.79 6.55 9.02
N VAL A 44 -10.96 5.58 9.40
CA VAL A 44 -10.10 4.85 8.45
C VAL A 44 -10.94 4.10 7.41
N VAL A 45 -12.11 3.55 7.78
CA VAL A 45 -12.96 2.81 6.84
C VAL A 45 -13.53 3.76 5.80
N VAL A 46 -14.05 4.91 6.23
CA VAL A 46 -14.56 5.95 5.33
C VAL A 46 -13.45 6.46 4.40
N MET A 47 -12.23 6.60 4.90
CA MET A 47 -11.08 7.01 4.08
C MET A 47 -10.75 5.96 3.02
N VAL A 48 -10.66 4.69 3.39
CA VAL A 48 -10.36 3.59 2.47
C VAL A 48 -11.42 3.47 1.37
N ASP A 49 -12.70 3.51 1.73
CA ASP A 49 -13.80 3.45 0.78
C ASP A 49 -13.77 4.65 -0.19
N THR A 50 -13.48 5.85 0.33
CA THR A 50 -13.34 7.05 -0.49
C THR A 50 -12.18 6.94 -1.48
N LEU A 51 -11.02 6.41 -1.05
CA LEU A 51 -9.87 6.20 -1.94
C LEU A 51 -10.22 5.22 -3.07
N LYS A 52 -10.92 4.13 -2.75
CA LYS A 52 -11.39 3.16 -3.76
C LYS A 52 -12.37 3.79 -4.75
N ASP A 53 -13.30 4.61 -4.27
CA ASP A 53 -14.26 5.31 -5.12
C ASP A 53 -13.58 6.34 -6.03
N VAL A 54 -12.58 7.05 -5.55
CA VAL A 54 -11.76 7.97 -6.35
C VAL A 54 -11.00 7.18 -7.43
N ILE A 55 -10.36 6.07 -7.09
CA ILE A 55 -9.66 5.22 -8.05
C ILE A 55 -10.62 4.69 -9.09
N ARG A 56 -11.79 4.15 -8.67
CA ARG A 56 -12.85 3.64 -9.57
C ARG A 56 -13.34 4.71 -10.54
N SER A 57 -13.42 5.96 -10.08
CA SER A 57 -13.86 7.09 -10.89
C SER A 57 -12.79 7.61 -11.86
N CYS A 58 -11.51 7.49 -11.50
CA CYS A 58 -10.40 8.07 -12.23
C CYS A 58 -9.73 7.10 -13.20
N ILE A 59 -9.70 5.79 -12.90
CA ILE A 59 -9.19 4.78 -13.82
C ILE A 59 -10.19 4.58 -14.96
N LEU A 60 -9.70 4.62 -16.20
CA LEU A 60 -10.52 4.50 -17.41
C LEU A 60 -10.61 3.06 -17.94
N ASP A 61 -9.66 2.23 -17.51
CA ASP A 61 -9.63 0.81 -17.85
C ASP A 61 -10.36 -0.01 -16.78
N LYS A 62 -10.64 -1.29 -17.11
CA LYS A 62 -11.34 -2.19 -16.20
C LYS A 62 -10.38 -2.67 -15.10
N VAL A 63 -10.45 -2.01 -13.95
CA VAL A 63 -9.74 -2.35 -12.71
C VAL A 63 -10.76 -2.37 -11.58
N ASP A 64 -10.69 -3.39 -10.74
CA ASP A 64 -11.48 -3.50 -9.53
C ASP A 64 -10.64 -3.05 -8.32
N PRO A 65 -10.92 -1.87 -7.71
CA PRO A 65 -10.15 -1.37 -6.58
C PRO A 65 -10.22 -2.28 -5.33
N ASP A 66 -11.28 -3.09 -5.19
CA ASP A 66 -11.44 -3.98 -4.05
C ASP A 66 -10.49 -5.18 -4.10
N SER A 67 -9.95 -5.49 -5.29
CA SER A 67 -8.97 -6.55 -5.51
C SER A 67 -7.52 -6.08 -5.51
N LEU A 68 -7.28 -4.76 -5.42
CA LEU A 68 -5.93 -4.21 -5.43
C LEU A 68 -5.20 -4.51 -4.12
N SER A 69 -3.91 -4.78 -4.22
CA SER A 69 -3.04 -4.80 -3.05
C SER A 69 -2.95 -3.40 -2.42
N THR A 70 -2.61 -3.36 -1.12
CA THR A 70 -2.44 -2.08 -0.40
C THR A 70 -1.49 -1.14 -1.14
N PHE A 71 -0.31 -1.63 -1.54
CA PHE A 71 0.69 -0.80 -2.21
C PHE A 71 0.30 -0.39 -3.64
N ASP A 72 -0.53 -1.20 -4.34
CA ASP A 72 -1.06 -0.79 -5.65
C ASP A 72 -2.07 0.35 -5.49
N LEU A 73 -2.98 0.23 -4.52
CA LEU A 73 -3.98 1.24 -4.23
C LEU A 73 -3.31 2.57 -3.84
N GLU A 74 -2.34 2.52 -2.94
CA GLU A 74 -1.56 3.68 -2.52
C GLU A 74 -0.80 4.32 -3.68
N TYR A 75 -0.14 3.52 -4.51
CA TYR A 75 0.62 4.00 -5.67
C TYR A 75 -0.30 4.66 -6.71
N ILE A 76 -1.40 3.99 -7.07
CA ILE A 76 -2.37 4.53 -8.04
C ILE A 76 -2.92 5.87 -7.55
N PHE A 77 -3.34 5.94 -6.28
CA PHE A 77 -3.85 7.18 -5.71
C PHE A 77 -2.81 8.29 -5.71
N THR A 78 -1.56 7.99 -5.34
CA THR A 78 -0.45 8.94 -5.36
C THR A 78 -0.23 9.52 -6.76
N GLN A 79 -0.27 8.69 -7.81
CA GLN A 79 -0.12 9.13 -9.20
C GLN A 79 -1.31 9.97 -9.67
N ILE A 80 -2.54 9.58 -9.32
CA ILE A 80 -3.75 10.37 -9.61
C ILE A 80 -3.66 11.75 -8.95
N ARG A 81 -3.31 11.79 -7.65
CA ARG A 81 -3.17 13.05 -6.91
C ARG A 81 -2.09 13.95 -7.48
N ALA A 82 -0.93 13.40 -7.86
CA ALA A 82 0.15 14.16 -8.47
C ALA A 82 -0.32 14.94 -9.70
N LYS A 83 -1.17 14.34 -10.52
CA LYS A 83 -1.73 14.98 -11.73
C LYS A 83 -2.96 15.84 -11.47
N SER A 84 -3.54 15.80 -10.27
CA SER A 84 -4.76 16.53 -9.90
C SER A 84 -4.46 17.83 -9.17
N VAL A 85 -3.58 17.79 -8.18
CA VAL A 85 -3.29 18.92 -7.28
C VAL A 85 -1.91 19.53 -7.55
N GLY A 86 -0.95 18.69 -7.93
CA GLY A 86 0.43 19.07 -8.21
C GLY A 86 1.40 17.95 -7.99
N GLU A 87 2.46 17.93 -8.77
CA GLU A 87 3.47 16.88 -8.77
C GLU A 87 4.46 17.02 -7.61
N ILE A 88 4.66 18.25 -7.12
CA ILE A 88 5.60 18.55 -6.04
C ILE A 88 4.82 18.81 -4.75
N ILE A 89 5.20 18.10 -3.70
CA ILE A 89 4.74 18.40 -2.33
C ILE A 89 5.90 18.92 -1.50
N GLU A 90 5.59 19.70 -0.48
CA GLU A 90 6.55 20.28 0.45
C GLU A 90 6.29 19.73 1.85
N LEU A 91 7.26 19.01 2.38
CA LEU A 91 7.18 18.46 3.73
C LEU A 91 8.22 19.14 4.64
N PHE A 92 7.86 19.27 5.91
CA PHE A 92 8.72 19.87 6.93
C PHE A 92 9.23 18.80 7.90
N PHE A 93 10.54 18.67 8.00
CA PHE A 93 11.20 17.70 8.85
C PHE A 93 11.88 18.41 10.02
N PRO A 94 11.51 18.08 11.27
CA PRO A 94 12.17 18.61 12.45
C PRO A 94 13.55 17.97 12.67
N CYS A 95 14.40 18.65 13.43
CA CYS A 95 15.59 18.03 13.99
C CYS A 95 15.19 17.11 15.15
N ASP A 96 15.94 16.00 15.34
CA ASP A 96 15.74 15.08 16.47
C ASP A 96 16.36 15.62 17.78
N VAL A 97 17.19 16.70 17.68
CA VAL A 97 17.74 17.42 18.83
C VAL A 97 16.79 18.56 19.19
N ASP A 98 16.47 18.66 20.48
CA ASP A 98 15.67 19.77 20.99
C ASP A 98 16.51 21.07 21.01
N HIS A 99 16.00 22.09 20.31
CA HIS A 99 16.59 23.43 20.22
C HIS A 99 15.79 24.47 21.03
N GLY A 100 14.87 24.03 21.89
CA GLY A 100 14.03 24.91 22.71
C GLY A 100 13.19 25.84 21.86
N GLU A 101 13.26 27.15 22.13
CA GLU A 101 12.48 28.18 21.38
C GLU A 101 12.84 28.25 19.88
N GLN A 102 13.93 27.61 19.45
CA GLN A 102 14.38 27.60 18.06
C GLN A 102 13.94 26.36 17.29
N ASN A 103 13.11 25.46 17.85
CA ASN A 103 12.65 24.24 17.19
C ASN A 103 11.97 24.50 15.84
N ASP A 104 11.21 25.59 15.71
CA ASP A 104 10.60 25.96 14.41
C ASP A 104 11.63 26.32 13.35
N LYS A 105 12.76 26.93 13.75
CA LYS A 105 13.86 27.24 12.83
C LYS A 105 14.72 26.03 12.49
N ALA A 106 14.61 24.96 13.28
CA ALA A 106 15.28 23.68 13.06
C ALA A 106 14.56 22.79 12.04
N LYS A 107 13.35 23.17 11.60
CA LYS A 107 12.61 22.45 10.57
C LYS A 107 13.20 22.70 9.19
N VAL A 108 13.39 21.63 8.43
CA VAL A 108 13.89 21.67 7.05
C VAL A 108 12.74 21.38 6.10
N LYS A 109 12.54 22.26 5.14
CA LYS A 109 11.56 22.10 4.06
C LYS A 109 12.19 21.28 2.93
N ILE A 110 11.55 20.16 2.57
CA ILE A 110 11.99 19.29 1.48
C ILE A 110 10.87 19.18 0.46
N SER A 111 11.22 19.40 -0.82
CA SER A 111 10.30 19.20 -1.94
C SER A 111 10.41 17.78 -2.48
N ILE A 112 9.30 17.07 -2.59
CA ILE A 112 9.21 15.71 -3.07
C ILE A 112 8.37 15.67 -4.34
N ASP A 113 8.94 15.08 -5.40
CA ASP A 113 8.25 14.85 -6.67
C ASP A 113 7.48 13.51 -6.59
N LEU A 114 6.16 13.60 -6.48
CA LEU A 114 5.27 12.45 -6.38
C LEU A 114 5.30 11.55 -7.63
N THR A 115 5.65 12.10 -8.79
CA THR A 115 5.74 11.30 -10.03
C THR A 115 6.91 10.33 -10.00
N LYS A 116 7.89 10.58 -9.13
CA LYS A 116 9.08 9.72 -8.94
C LYS A 116 8.93 8.75 -7.79
N ILE A 117 7.79 8.76 -7.11
CA ILE A 117 7.48 7.78 -6.08
C ILE A 117 7.23 6.43 -6.77
N ALA A 118 7.88 5.40 -6.26
CA ALA A 118 7.76 4.04 -6.76
C ALA A 118 7.47 3.08 -5.61
N VAL A 119 6.88 1.94 -5.95
CA VAL A 119 6.78 0.82 -5.01
C VAL A 119 8.12 0.08 -5.03
N GLU A 120 8.72 -0.05 -3.86
CA GLU A 120 9.95 -0.79 -3.66
C GLU A 120 9.62 -2.24 -3.33
N PHE A 121 10.20 -3.14 -4.11
CA PHE A 121 10.14 -4.58 -3.87
C PHE A 121 11.43 -4.99 -3.14
N PRO A 122 11.35 -5.40 -1.86
CA PRO A 122 12.53 -5.82 -1.12
C PRO A 122 13.25 -6.98 -1.81
N GLU A 123 14.59 -7.01 -1.71
CA GLU A 123 15.39 -8.09 -2.27
C GLU A 123 14.98 -9.44 -1.67
N GLY A 124 14.82 -10.44 -2.53
CA GLY A 124 14.35 -11.78 -2.11
C GLY A 124 12.85 -11.90 -1.83
N HIS A 125 12.07 -10.81 -1.99
CA HIS A 125 10.62 -10.92 -1.85
C HIS A 125 10.03 -11.78 -2.98
N THR A 126 9.22 -12.76 -2.59
CA THR A 126 8.47 -13.61 -3.52
C THR A 126 7.13 -14.00 -2.93
N ASN A 127 6.12 -14.07 -3.78
CA ASN A 127 4.81 -14.60 -3.41
C ASN A 127 4.72 -16.14 -3.56
N LYS A 128 5.72 -16.77 -4.17
CA LYS A 128 5.85 -18.22 -4.24
C LYS A 128 6.72 -18.72 -3.08
N ILE A 129 6.13 -19.41 -2.14
CA ILE A 129 6.77 -19.91 -0.93
C ILE A 129 6.96 -21.42 -1.05
N GLU A 130 8.20 -21.88 -1.14
CA GLU A 130 8.54 -23.29 -1.13
C GLU A 130 8.63 -23.78 0.32
N LEU A 131 7.78 -24.74 0.70
CA LEU A 131 7.69 -25.26 2.06
C LEU A 131 8.63 -26.45 2.26
N PHE A 132 8.36 -27.54 1.57
CA PHE A 132 9.18 -28.76 1.61
C PHE A 132 8.98 -29.61 0.35
N GLY A 133 10.05 -30.21 -0.17
CA GLY A 133 9.97 -31.01 -1.40
C GLY A 133 9.28 -30.25 -2.52
N ASP A 134 8.24 -30.82 -3.09
CA ASP A 134 7.46 -30.23 -4.19
C ASP A 134 6.21 -29.48 -3.70
N VAL A 135 6.07 -29.26 -2.37
CA VAL A 135 4.92 -28.58 -1.78
C VAL A 135 5.24 -27.13 -1.47
N GLY A 136 4.34 -26.25 -1.85
CA GLY A 136 4.45 -24.84 -1.53
C GLY A 136 3.12 -24.09 -1.67
N ILE A 137 3.19 -22.80 -1.37
CA ILE A 137 2.05 -21.86 -1.39
C ILE A 137 2.35 -20.75 -2.37
N MET A 138 1.36 -20.34 -3.14
CA MET A 138 1.34 -19.06 -3.83
C MET A 138 0.49 -18.11 -3.02
N MET A 139 1.08 -16.99 -2.57
CA MET A 139 0.38 -15.96 -1.83
C MET A 139 -0.13 -14.88 -2.77
N LYS A 140 -1.30 -14.33 -2.49
CA LYS A 140 -1.76 -13.06 -3.05
C LYS A 140 -1.47 -11.92 -2.06
N TYR A 141 -1.21 -10.76 -2.59
CA TYR A 141 -0.96 -9.59 -1.76
C TYR A 141 -2.22 -9.18 -0.99
N PRO A 142 -2.10 -8.83 0.29
CA PRO A 142 -3.25 -8.41 1.09
C PRO A 142 -3.83 -7.11 0.57
N THR A 143 -5.16 -7.03 0.60
CA THR A 143 -5.87 -5.76 0.37
C THR A 143 -5.71 -4.84 1.58
N ILE A 144 -6.08 -3.57 1.42
CA ILE A 144 -5.96 -2.60 2.50
C ILE A 144 -6.84 -2.97 3.71
N GLU A 145 -7.99 -3.61 3.48
CA GLU A 145 -8.87 -4.09 4.56
C GLU A 145 -8.20 -5.18 5.38
N LEU A 146 -7.58 -6.16 4.69
CA LEU A 146 -6.86 -7.24 5.38
C LEU A 146 -5.66 -6.71 6.17
N MET A 147 -4.93 -5.73 5.62
CA MET A 147 -3.83 -5.08 6.34
C MET A 147 -4.32 -4.31 7.56
N THR A 148 -5.41 -3.54 7.41
CA THR A 148 -6.02 -2.81 8.53
C THR A 148 -6.54 -3.75 9.63
N GLN A 149 -7.07 -4.91 9.25
CA GLN A 149 -7.46 -5.94 10.21
C GLN A 149 -6.25 -6.51 10.94
N LEU A 150 -5.17 -6.81 10.22
CA LEU A 150 -3.93 -7.33 10.81
C LEU A 150 -3.33 -6.34 11.81
N GLU A 151 -3.27 -5.06 11.47
CA GLU A 151 -2.73 -4.02 12.34
C GLU A 151 -3.56 -3.81 13.63
N LYS A 152 -4.88 -4.05 13.56
CA LYS A 152 -5.78 -3.95 14.72
C LYS A 152 -5.87 -5.23 15.54
N THR A 153 -5.34 -6.34 15.02
CA THR A 153 -5.36 -7.64 15.69
C THR A 153 -4.27 -7.68 16.75
N ASP A 154 -4.65 -8.06 17.97
CA ASP A 154 -3.68 -8.31 19.02
C ASP A 154 -2.72 -9.43 18.60
N GLN A 155 -1.43 -9.30 18.90
CA GLN A 155 -0.42 -10.32 18.57
C GLN A 155 -0.70 -11.67 19.25
N ASP A 156 -1.49 -11.67 20.32
CA ASP A 156 -1.92 -12.86 21.04
C ASP A 156 -3.18 -13.51 20.42
N ASP A 157 -3.87 -12.84 19.49
CA ASP A 157 -5.03 -13.40 18.76
C ASP A 157 -4.55 -14.21 17.55
N LEU A 158 -3.98 -15.37 17.82
CA LEU A 158 -3.42 -16.26 16.80
C LEU A 158 -4.49 -16.74 15.81
N ASP A 159 -5.72 -16.99 16.25
CA ASP A 159 -6.80 -17.45 15.37
C ASP A 159 -7.13 -16.41 14.31
N ASN A 160 -7.17 -15.13 14.68
CA ASN A 160 -7.42 -14.06 13.73
C ASN A 160 -6.23 -13.86 12.77
N ILE A 161 -4.99 -13.94 13.26
CA ILE A 161 -3.78 -13.89 12.43
C ILE A 161 -3.81 -15.02 11.40
N PHE A 162 -4.08 -16.28 11.80
CA PHE A 162 -4.18 -17.41 10.87
C PHE A 162 -5.31 -17.23 9.86
N ASN A 163 -6.44 -16.66 10.26
CA ASN A 163 -7.54 -16.33 9.35
C ASN A 163 -7.13 -15.32 8.27
N ILE A 164 -6.37 -14.29 8.62
CA ILE A 164 -5.85 -13.28 7.68
C ILE A 164 -4.83 -13.92 6.74
N VAL A 165 -3.90 -14.73 7.27
CA VAL A 165 -2.92 -15.46 6.48
C VAL A 165 -3.61 -16.40 5.48
N ALA A 166 -4.61 -17.18 5.92
CA ALA A 166 -5.38 -18.07 5.06
C ALA A 166 -6.09 -17.30 3.93
N SER A 167 -6.60 -16.09 4.23
CA SER A 167 -7.22 -15.22 3.25
C SER A 167 -6.25 -14.70 2.18
N CYS A 168 -4.95 -14.71 2.45
CA CYS A 168 -3.90 -14.33 1.50
C CYS A 168 -3.35 -15.52 0.68
N ILE A 169 -3.80 -16.75 0.90
CA ILE A 169 -3.45 -17.87 0.04
C ILE A 169 -4.21 -17.76 -1.28
N ASP A 170 -3.51 -17.84 -2.40
CA ASP A 170 -4.10 -17.97 -3.73
C ASP A 170 -4.27 -19.44 -4.12
N LEU A 171 -3.20 -20.20 -3.99
CA LEU A 171 -3.21 -21.64 -4.22
C LEU A 171 -2.12 -22.36 -3.41
N ILE A 172 -2.32 -23.67 -3.22
CA ILE A 172 -1.33 -24.60 -2.68
C ILE A 172 -0.99 -25.57 -3.81
N TYR A 173 0.29 -25.85 -4.01
CA TYR A 173 0.74 -26.81 -5.00
C TYR A 173 1.50 -27.97 -4.35
N GLU A 174 1.33 -29.17 -4.93
CA GLU A 174 2.03 -30.40 -4.60
C GLU A 174 2.50 -31.05 -5.91
N GLY A 175 3.74 -30.78 -6.31
CA GLY A 175 4.22 -31.14 -7.65
C GLY A 175 3.37 -30.51 -8.74
N ASP A 176 2.74 -31.36 -9.58
CA ASP A 176 1.85 -30.93 -10.67
C ASP A 176 0.39 -30.67 -10.22
N LYS A 177 0.04 -31.00 -8.99
CA LYS A 177 -1.30 -30.76 -8.46
C LYS A 177 -1.42 -29.35 -7.91
N ILE A 178 -2.53 -28.69 -8.24
CA ILE A 178 -2.83 -27.33 -7.80
C ILE A 178 -4.18 -27.33 -7.07
N HIS A 179 -4.19 -26.77 -5.86
CA HIS A 179 -5.36 -26.58 -5.04
C HIS A 179 -5.64 -25.07 -4.93
N TYR A 180 -6.64 -24.58 -5.65
CA TYR A 180 -7.01 -23.17 -5.61
C TYR A 180 -7.75 -22.84 -4.31
N ALA A 181 -7.30 -21.81 -3.59
CA ALA A 181 -7.94 -21.40 -2.33
C ALA A 181 -9.42 -21.02 -2.51
N LYS A 182 -9.80 -20.46 -3.66
CA LYS A 182 -11.21 -20.14 -3.98
C LYS A 182 -12.13 -21.38 -4.10
N GLU A 183 -11.56 -22.59 -4.29
CA GLU A 183 -12.26 -23.88 -4.43
C GLU A 183 -12.12 -24.74 -3.17
N THR A 184 -11.29 -24.31 -2.21
CA THR A 184 -10.98 -24.99 -0.96
C THR A 184 -11.74 -24.31 0.18
N LYS A 185 -12.26 -25.10 1.12
CA LYS A 185 -12.92 -24.53 2.31
C LYS A 185 -11.91 -23.84 3.21
N LYS A 186 -12.36 -22.78 3.86
CA LYS A 186 -11.50 -22.01 4.77
C LYS A 186 -10.90 -22.85 5.89
N GLU A 187 -11.69 -23.77 6.42
CA GLU A 187 -11.27 -24.70 7.48
C GLU A 187 -10.12 -25.61 7.03
N GLU A 188 -10.14 -26.04 5.77
CA GLU A 188 -9.08 -26.89 5.20
C GLU A 188 -7.78 -26.07 4.99
N LEU A 189 -7.89 -24.79 4.62
CA LEU A 189 -6.73 -23.88 4.52
C LEU A 189 -6.11 -23.60 5.89
N LEU A 190 -6.95 -23.41 6.92
CA LEU A 190 -6.49 -23.24 8.31
C LEU A 190 -5.83 -24.50 8.83
N GLU A 191 -6.43 -25.67 8.60
CA GLU A 191 -5.84 -26.97 8.98
C GLU A 191 -4.48 -27.17 8.31
N PHE A 192 -4.36 -26.83 7.03
CA PHE A 192 -3.07 -26.85 6.33
C PHE A 192 -2.03 -25.95 7.01
N LEU A 193 -2.39 -24.72 7.36
CA LEU A 193 -1.50 -23.79 8.05
C LEU A 193 -1.10 -24.28 9.45
N TYR A 194 -2.03 -24.85 10.21
CA TYR A 194 -1.74 -25.40 11.55
C TYR A 194 -0.81 -26.62 11.52
N ASN A 195 -0.76 -27.35 10.40
CA ASN A 195 0.13 -28.49 10.20
C ASN A 195 1.54 -28.11 9.72
N LEU A 196 1.81 -26.82 9.47
CA LEU A 196 3.16 -26.34 9.17
C LEU A 196 4.05 -26.41 10.42
N ASN A 197 5.30 -26.81 10.26
CA ASN A 197 6.28 -26.66 11.32
C ASN A 197 6.75 -25.19 11.41
N SER A 198 7.49 -24.87 12.48
CA SER A 198 7.94 -23.50 12.75
C SER A 198 8.78 -22.90 11.61
N GLU A 199 9.68 -23.69 10.99
CA GLU A 199 10.52 -23.21 9.88
C GLU A 199 9.69 -22.89 8.64
N GLN A 200 8.69 -23.71 8.35
CA GLN A 200 7.77 -23.49 7.23
C GLN A 200 6.91 -22.27 7.46
N PHE A 201 6.39 -22.09 8.68
CA PHE A 201 5.58 -20.93 9.03
C PHE A 201 6.37 -19.62 9.00
N VAL A 202 7.64 -19.63 9.42
CA VAL A 202 8.53 -18.46 9.29
C VAL A 202 8.67 -18.00 7.83
N LYS A 203 8.68 -18.92 6.85
CA LYS A 203 8.69 -18.53 5.43
C LYS A 203 7.42 -17.79 5.04
N VAL A 204 6.26 -18.19 5.58
CA VAL A 204 4.99 -17.49 5.37
C VAL A 204 5.02 -16.10 6.04
N GLN A 205 5.52 -16.01 7.29
CA GLN A 205 5.68 -14.72 7.98
C GLN A 205 6.61 -13.77 7.23
N ASN A 206 7.70 -14.27 6.63
CA ASN A 206 8.63 -13.47 5.83
C ASN A 206 7.96 -12.82 4.62
N PHE A 207 6.96 -13.45 4.01
CA PHE A 207 6.17 -12.82 2.94
C PHE A 207 5.54 -11.52 3.43
N PHE A 208 4.90 -11.52 4.61
CA PHE A 208 4.27 -10.33 5.18
C PHE A 208 5.30 -9.29 5.65
N ALA A 209 6.42 -9.74 6.22
CA ALA A 209 7.49 -8.85 6.68
C ALA A 209 8.18 -8.10 5.52
N THR A 210 8.17 -8.69 4.33
CA THR A 210 8.83 -8.15 3.14
C THR A 210 7.85 -7.61 2.09
N LEU A 211 6.60 -7.34 2.46
CA LEU A 211 5.62 -6.79 1.51
C LEU A 211 6.14 -5.52 0.83
N PRO A 212 5.94 -5.39 -0.49
CA PRO A 212 6.29 -4.17 -1.20
C PRO A 212 5.57 -2.95 -0.62
N ARG A 213 6.24 -1.82 -0.61
CA ARG A 213 5.69 -0.55 -0.07
C ARG A 213 6.14 0.62 -0.91
N ILE A 214 5.37 1.68 -0.88
CA ILE A 214 5.84 2.99 -1.33
C ILE A 214 6.90 3.47 -0.34
N LYS A 215 8.11 3.76 -0.85
CA LYS A 215 9.19 4.29 -0.03
C LYS A 215 9.89 5.46 -0.70
N LYS A 216 10.34 6.40 0.13
CA LYS A 216 11.21 7.49 -0.29
C LYS A 216 12.17 7.87 0.83
N ASP A 217 13.45 7.66 0.61
CA ASP A 217 14.48 8.19 1.50
C ASP A 217 14.66 9.69 1.27
N VAL A 218 14.74 10.43 2.36
CA VAL A 218 15.05 11.84 2.42
C VAL A 218 16.22 12.07 3.36
N GLU A 219 17.15 12.92 2.94
CA GLU A 219 18.31 13.30 3.73
C GLU A 219 18.36 14.82 3.86
N TYR A 220 18.66 15.30 5.06
CA TYR A 220 18.75 16.72 5.33
C TYR A 220 19.67 17.02 6.50
N ASN A 221 20.19 18.26 6.54
CA ASN A 221 20.98 18.73 7.66
C ASN A 221 20.19 19.78 8.44
N CYS A 222 20.22 19.68 9.76
CA CYS A 222 19.62 20.69 10.62
C CYS A 222 20.31 22.05 10.41
N PRO A 223 19.56 23.14 10.14
CA PRO A 223 20.14 24.47 9.90
C PRO A 223 20.74 25.10 11.16
N ILE A 224 20.43 24.56 12.36
CA ILE A 224 20.93 25.09 13.64
C ILE A 224 22.18 24.35 14.09
N CYS A 225 22.12 23.02 14.24
CA CYS A 225 23.23 22.23 14.77
C CYS A 225 24.05 21.51 13.71
N GLY A 226 23.64 21.52 12.44
CA GLY A 226 24.34 20.86 11.34
C GLY A 226 24.19 19.33 11.33
N LEU A 227 23.44 18.74 12.29
CA LEU A 227 23.25 17.29 12.37
C LEU A 227 22.60 16.76 11.07
N HIS A 228 23.21 15.72 10.51
CA HIS A 228 22.69 15.02 9.35
C HIS A 228 21.60 14.03 9.77
N HIS A 229 20.47 14.08 9.07
CA HIS A 229 19.33 13.20 9.29
C HIS A 229 19.06 12.41 8.02
N LYS A 230 18.69 11.13 8.20
CA LYS A 230 18.13 10.27 7.17
C LYS A 230 16.78 9.75 7.66
N LYS A 231 15.71 9.99 6.89
CA LYS A 231 14.36 9.50 7.20
C LYS A 231 13.80 8.79 5.99
N THR A 232 13.13 7.68 6.22
CA THR A 232 12.40 6.95 5.19
C THR A 232 10.91 7.26 5.35
N LEU A 233 10.31 7.76 4.30
CA LEU A 233 8.87 7.93 4.17
C LEU A 233 8.28 6.63 3.63
N GLU A 234 7.35 6.02 4.35
CA GLU A 234 6.70 4.77 3.96
C GLU A 234 5.19 4.91 3.94
N GLY A 235 4.57 4.30 2.93
CA GLY A 235 3.13 4.34 2.74
C GLY A 235 2.62 5.72 2.31
N MET A 236 1.39 5.75 1.82
CA MET A 236 0.76 6.96 1.30
C MET A 236 0.67 8.07 2.35
N GLN A 237 0.39 7.73 3.62
CA GLN A 237 0.21 8.71 4.71
C GLN A 237 1.43 9.61 4.95
N SER A 238 2.64 9.16 4.57
CA SER A 238 3.86 9.95 4.69
C SER A 238 3.95 11.11 3.70
N PHE A 239 3.06 11.14 2.71
CA PHE A 239 3.07 12.13 1.61
C PHE A 239 1.85 13.05 1.61
N PHE A 240 0.97 12.99 2.66
CA PHE A 240 -0.29 13.76 2.68
C PHE A 240 -0.58 14.37 4.04
#